data_0e5bbefeff460888663e7e8e68a76c8e
#
_entry.id   0e5bbefeff460888663e7e8e68a76c8e
#
_cell.length_a   1.000
_cell.length_b   1.000
_cell.length_c   1.000
_cell.angle_alpha   90.00
_cell.angle_beta   90.00
_cell.angle_gamma   90.00
#
_symmetry.space_group_name_H-M   'P 1'
#
loop_
_entity.id
_entity.type
_entity.pdbx_description
1 polymer ?
#
loop_
_entity_poly.entity_id
_entity_poly.type
_entity_poly.pdbx_seq_one_letter_code
_entity_poly.pdbx_strand_id
1 'polypeptide(L)'
;HGTLMAKLNVEGSRMMPALAKELDFHYKQNGSLVVCMSEEDRPALNKLYENGVANGVEGLRIVEKDELQKMEPNISDNAVAALYAPTGGIVCPFGLTFAFAENAAKNGAKFQFDTEVLEVAPMDGGWKLHTSKGDIETKVVVNAAGLYSDKFHNQAGGAPMKIIPRR
;
A
#
# COMPACT_ATOMS: atom_id res chain seq x y z
N HIS A 1 -1.89 15.38 -4.34
CA HIS A 1 -1.04 15.36 -3.14
C HIS A 1 -1.84 15.73 -1.89
N GLY A 2 -1.25 15.58 -0.70
CA GLY A 2 -1.87 15.98 0.58
C GLY A 2 -2.95 15.03 1.10
N THR A 3 -3.22 13.91 0.45
CA THR A 3 -4.16 12.89 0.95
C THR A 3 -3.52 12.01 2.00
N LEU A 4 -4.34 11.44 2.89
CA LEU A 4 -3.86 10.45 3.87
C LEU A 4 -3.17 9.27 3.19
N MET A 5 -3.70 8.79 2.06
CA MET A 5 -3.11 7.72 1.26
C MET A 5 -1.69 8.07 0.80
N ALA A 6 -1.47 9.26 0.24
CA ALA A 6 -0.15 9.70 -0.20
C ALA A 6 0.84 9.75 0.97
N LYS A 7 0.42 10.29 2.12
CA LYS A 7 1.24 10.34 3.34
C LYS A 7 1.63 8.94 3.82
N LEU A 8 0.66 8.02 3.93
CA LEU A 8 0.92 6.66 4.39
C LEU A 8 1.80 5.87 3.40
N ASN A 9 1.65 6.10 2.08
CA ASN A 9 2.51 5.46 1.08
C ASN A 9 3.98 5.90 1.22
N VAL A 10 4.23 7.19 1.39
CA VAL A 10 5.60 7.71 1.56
C VAL A 10 6.23 7.17 2.85
N GLU A 11 5.52 7.23 3.97
CA GLU A 11 6.01 6.69 5.24
C GLU A 11 6.22 5.17 5.18
N GLY A 12 5.27 4.43 4.61
CA GLY A 12 5.41 2.98 4.42
C GLY A 12 6.62 2.61 3.57
N SER A 13 6.87 3.35 2.47
CA SER A 13 8.06 3.15 1.64
C SER A 13 9.36 3.38 2.42
N ARG A 14 9.42 4.42 3.25
CA ARG A 14 10.60 4.70 4.11
C ARG A 14 10.86 3.60 5.14
N MET A 15 9.81 2.96 5.65
CA MET A 15 9.93 1.90 6.65
C MET A 15 10.43 0.57 6.06
N MET A 16 10.17 0.30 4.77
CA MET A 16 10.42 -1.01 4.16
C MET A 16 11.85 -1.55 4.32
N PRO A 17 12.93 -0.77 4.10
CA PRO A 17 14.30 -1.31 4.24
C PRO A 17 14.60 -1.80 5.67
N ALA A 18 14.15 -1.05 6.68
CA ALA A 18 14.35 -1.40 8.08
C ALA A 18 13.52 -2.64 8.47
N LEU A 19 12.23 -2.66 8.08
CA LEU A 19 11.33 -3.78 8.33
C LEU A 19 11.81 -5.05 7.64
N ALA A 20 12.30 -4.97 6.41
CA ALA A 20 12.81 -6.13 5.69
C ALA A 20 14.00 -6.77 6.41
N LYS A 21 14.89 -5.94 6.98
CA LYS A 21 16.02 -6.40 7.78
C LYS A 21 15.59 -6.98 9.12
N GLU A 22 14.65 -6.34 9.80
CA GLU A 22 14.17 -6.74 11.13
C GLU A 22 13.36 -8.04 11.09
N LEU A 23 12.49 -8.17 10.08
CA LEU A 23 11.53 -9.28 9.96
C LEU A 23 11.99 -10.36 8.96
N ASP A 24 13.18 -10.20 8.37
CA ASP A 24 13.80 -11.16 7.46
C ASP A 24 12.95 -11.55 6.25
N PHE A 25 12.36 -10.56 5.56
CA PHE A 25 11.69 -10.80 4.29
C PHE A 25 12.45 -10.18 3.11
N HIS A 26 12.28 -10.77 1.91
CA HIS A 26 12.97 -10.28 0.72
C HIS A 26 12.38 -8.95 0.24
N TYR A 27 13.23 -7.91 0.22
CA TYR A 27 12.93 -6.59 -0.32
C TYR A 27 14.08 -6.12 -1.19
N LYS A 28 13.78 -5.54 -2.36
CA LYS A 28 14.78 -4.96 -3.25
C LYS A 28 14.38 -3.54 -3.64
N GLN A 29 15.19 -2.57 -3.22
CA GLN A 29 15.03 -1.17 -3.65
C GLN A 29 15.76 -0.97 -4.98
N ASN A 30 15.06 -1.21 -6.07
CA ASN A 30 15.59 -1.11 -7.44
C ASN A 30 15.13 0.14 -8.19
N GLY A 31 14.38 1.02 -7.53
CA GLY A 31 13.76 2.17 -8.14
C GLY A 31 12.54 1.83 -9.00
N SER A 32 11.91 2.85 -9.52
CA SER A 32 10.73 2.76 -10.38
C SER A 32 10.81 3.82 -11.48
N LEU A 33 10.37 3.46 -12.68
CA LEU A 33 10.30 4.35 -13.84
C LEU A 33 8.85 4.47 -14.31
N VAL A 34 8.35 5.70 -14.42
CA VAL A 34 7.11 6.00 -15.14
C VAL A 34 7.50 6.58 -16.48
N VAL A 35 7.34 5.77 -17.53
CA VAL A 35 7.85 6.07 -18.87
C VAL A 35 6.91 7.00 -19.63
N CYS A 36 7.47 8.03 -20.26
CA CYS A 36 6.80 8.94 -21.18
C CYS A 36 7.12 8.49 -22.61
N MET A 37 6.08 8.17 -23.37
CA MET A 37 6.22 7.60 -24.73
C MET A 37 6.16 8.66 -25.83
N SER A 38 5.75 9.88 -25.52
CA SER A 38 5.67 10.99 -26.49
C SER A 38 5.90 12.34 -25.81
N GLU A 39 6.32 13.35 -26.58
CA GLU A 39 6.44 14.71 -26.07
C GLU A 39 5.08 15.31 -25.66
N GLU A 40 3.98 14.82 -26.24
CA GLU A 40 2.62 15.22 -25.89
C GLU A 40 2.25 14.82 -24.45
N ASP A 41 2.83 13.73 -23.94
CA ASP A 41 2.59 13.23 -22.57
C ASP A 41 3.48 13.89 -21.51
N ARG A 42 4.50 14.66 -21.93
CA ARG A 42 5.46 15.33 -21.02
C ARG A 42 4.80 16.24 -19.98
N PRO A 43 3.74 17.00 -20.26
CA PRO A 43 3.03 17.77 -19.24
C PRO A 43 2.44 16.88 -18.12
N ALA A 44 1.95 15.68 -18.45
CA ALA A 44 1.47 14.73 -17.47
C ALA A 44 2.60 14.19 -16.60
N LEU A 45 3.76 13.89 -17.20
CA LEU A 45 4.97 13.47 -16.47
C LEU A 45 5.43 14.55 -15.48
N ASN A 46 5.49 15.81 -15.92
CA ASN A 46 5.85 16.95 -15.07
C ASN A 46 4.90 17.11 -13.88
N LYS A 47 3.59 16.96 -14.11
CA LYS A 47 2.58 17.00 -13.05
C LYS A 47 2.76 15.87 -12.04
N LEU A 48 3.13 14.66 -12.48
CA LEU A 48 3.47 13.55 -11.60
C LEU A 48 4.71 13.85 -10.76
N TYR A 49 5.75 14.44 -11.37
CA TYR A 49 6.94 14.88 -10.65
C TYR A 49 6.60 15.90 -9.56
N GLU A 50 5.86 16.98 -9.89
CA GLU A 50 5.44 18.00 -8.94
C GLU A 50 4.62 17.40 -7.77
N ASN A 51 3.69 16.50 -8.07
CA ASN A 51 2.91 15.80 -7.05
C ASN A 51 3.79 14.91 -6.16
N GLY A 52 4.77 14.23 -6.72
CA GLY A 52 5.69 13.39 -5.97
C GLY A 52 6.58 14.21 -5.03
N VAL A 53 7.12 15.33 -5.50
CA VAL A 53 7.88 16.28 -4.68
C VAL A 53 7.01 16.85 -3.56
N ALA A 54 5.79 17.29 -3.86
CA ALA A 54 4.84 17.81 -2.87
C ALA A 54 4.42 16.76 -1.82
N ASN A 55 4.46 15.47 -2.16
CA ASN A 55 4.24 14.36 -1.23
C ASN A 55 5.50 13.95 -0.43
N GLY A 56 6.66 14.53 -0.72
CA GLY A 56 7.91 14.25 -0.03
C GLY A 56 8.61 12.97 -0.50
N VAL A 57 8.41 12.55 -1.76
CA VAL A 57 9.19 11.45 -2.36
C VAL A 57 10.62 11.91 -2.61
N GLU A 58 11.58 11.24 -1.98
CA GLU A 58 12.99 11.64 -2.02
C GLU A 58 13.68 11.19 -3.31
N GLY A 59 14.59 12.04 -3.84
CA GLY A 59 15.42 11.74 -4.99
C GLY A 59 14.67 11.62 -6.32
N LEU A 60 13.40 12.00 -6.36
CA LEU A 60 12.57 11.97 -7.57
C LEU A 60 13.14 12.89 -8.64
N ARG A 61 13.28 12.42 -9.86
CA ARG A 61 13.79 13.21 -10.97
C ARG A 61 13.27 12.73 -12.33
N ILE A 62 13.21 13.64 -13.29
CA ILE A 62 12.96 13.28 -14.69
C ILE A 62 14.30 12.92 -15.33
N VAL A 63 14.33 11.79 -16.03
CA VAL A 63 15.45 11.31 -16.83
C VAL A 63 15.07 11.41 -18.29
N GLU A 64 15.99 11.95 -19.10
CA GLU A 64 15.81 12.10 -20.53
C GLU A 64 16.22 10.81 -21.27
N LYS A 65 15.86 10.72 -22.54
CA LYS A 65 16.02 9.53 -23.40
C LYS A 65 17.38 8.84 -23.27
N ASP A 66 18.47 9.59 -23.41
CA ASP A 66 19.83 9.03 -23.43
C ASP A 66 20.24 8.40 -22.10
N GLU A 67 19.80 8.99 -20.98
CA GLU A 67 20.03 8.44 -19.66
C GLU A 67 19.09 7.24 -19.41
N LEU A 68 17.83 7.37 -19.82
CA LEU A 68 16.83 6.32 -19.69
C LEU A 68 17.27 5.03 -20.40
N GLN A 69 17.80 5.11 -21.61
CA GLN A 69 18.33 3.96 -22.34
C GLN A 69 19.56 3.31 -21.68
N LYS A 70 20.38 4.10 -20.96
CA LYS A 70 21.48 3.56 -20.18
C LYS A 70 21.01 2.84 -18.91
N MET A 71 19.95 3.36 -18.29
CA MET A 71 19.36 2.76 -17.10
C MET A 71 18.59 1.48 -17.42
N GLU A 72 17.87 1.45 -18.54
CA GLU A 72 17.06 0.31 -18.98
C GLU A 72 17.28 0.10 -20.51
N PRO A 73 18.30 -0.70 -20.89
CA PRO A 73 18.67 -0.92 -22.30
C PRO A 73 17.59 -1.55 -23.15
N ASN A 74 16.62 -2.25 -22.54
CA ASN A 74 15.52 -2.92 -23.24
C ASN A 74 14.26 -2.04 -23.38
N ILE A 75 14.35 -0.75 -22.99
CA ILE A 75 13.20 0.14 -23.13
C ILE A 75 12.91 0.44 -24.59
N SER A 76 11.66 0.72 -24.91
CA SER A 76 11.28 1.10 -26.29
C SER A 76 12.02 2.35 -26.77
N ASP A 77 12.47 2.33 -28.02
CA ASP A 77 13.08 3.50 -28.70
C ASP A 77 12.16 4.71 -28.79
N ASN A 78 10.85 4.50 -28.66
CA ASN A 78 9.85 5.56 -28.63
C ASN A 78 9.77 6.28 -27.27
N ALA A 79 10.40 5.76 -26.23
CA ALA A 79 10.44 6.43 -24.95
C ALA A 79 11.28 7.71 -25.02
N VAL A 80 10.70 8.84 -24.65
CA VAL A 80 11.34 10.18 -24.72
C VAL A 80 11.91 10.62 -23.37
N ALA A 81 11.28 10.21 -22.28
CA ALA A 81 11.71 10.50 -20.91
C ALA A 81 11.08 9.52 -19.92
N ALA A 82 11.49 9.57 -18.67
CA ALA A 82 10.79 8.90 -17.58
C ALA A 82 10.90 9.68 -16.25
N LEU A 83 9.93 9.52 -15.39
CA LEU A 83 10.03 9.90 -13.99
C LEU A 83 10.68 8.75 -13.23
N TYR A 84 11.85 9.00 -12.67
CA TYR A 84 12.59 8.03 -11.85
C TYR A 84 12.37 8.29 -10.36
N ALA A 85 11.91 7.29 -9.65
CA ALA A 85 11.76 7.29 -8.19
C ALA A 85 12.75 6.28 -7.58
N PRO A 86 13.91 6.69 -7.08
CA PRO A 86 14.94 5.79 -6.54
C PRO A 86 14.51 5.04 -5.28
N THR A 87 13.53 5.58 -4.56
CA THR A 87 12.97 4.96 -3.35
C THR A 87 11.96 3.84 -3.64
N GLY A 88 11.59 3.66 -4.92
CA GLY A 88 10.74 2.55 -5.33
C GLY A 88 11.42 1.20 -5.07
N GLY A 89 10.64 0.21 -4.66
CA GLY A 89 11.15 -1.12 -4.39
C GLY A 89 10.11 -2.20 -4.64
N ILE A 90 10.56 -3.44 -4.70
CA ILE A 90 9.72 -4.63 -4.85
C ILE A 90 9.83 -5.51 -3.62
N VAL A 91 8.71 -6.11 -3.25
CA VAL A 91 8.59 -7.05 -2.15
C VAL A 91 7.69 -8.22 -2.55
N CYS A 92 7.99 -9.41 -2.05
CA CYS A 92 7.05 -10.52 -2.17
C CYS A 92 5.88 -10.30 -1.19
N PRO A 93 4.64 -10.11 -1.66
CA PRO A 93 3.50 -9.85 -0.78
C PRO A 93 3.22 -10.99 0.19
N PHE A 94 3.46 -12.24 -0.20
CA PHE A 94 3.32 -13.39 0.69
C PHE A 94 4.39 -13.38 1.78
N GLY A 95 5.67 -13.18 1.43
CA GLY A 95 6.75 -13.11 2.39
C GLY A 95 6.55 -11.98 3.41
N LEU A 96 6.14 -10.79 2.94
CA LEU A 96 5.80 -9.67 3.81
C LEU A 96 4.64 -10.01 4.78
N THR A 97 3.58 -10.63 4.26
CA THR A 97 2.41 -11.01 5.07
C THR A 97 2.78 -12.04 6.14
N PHE A 98 3.55 -13.06 5.78
CA PHE A 98 4.01 -14.06 6.75
C PHE A 98 4.93 -13.47 7.81
N ALA A 99 5.88 -12.62 7.41
CA ALA A 99 6.79 -11.96 8.35
C ALA A 99 6.04 -11.12 9.39
N PHE A 100 5.06 -10.33 8.97
CA PHE A 100 4.20 -9.58 9.89
C PHE A 100 3.35 -10.49 10.78
N ALA A 101 2.76 -11.55 10.24
CA ALA A 101 1.94 -12.48 11.01
C ALA A 101 2.77 -13.23 12.06
N GLU A 102 3.94 -13.72 11.69
CA GLU A 102 4.85 -14.40 12.62
C GLU A 102 5.34 -13.47 13.73
N ASN A 103 5.70 -12.22 13.36
CA ASN A 103 6.09 -11.24 14.36
C ASN A 103 4.95 -10.89 15.30
N ALA A 104 3.73 -10.72 14.79
CA ALA A 104 2.55 -10.49 15.60
C ALA A 104 2.29 -11.68 16.56
N ALA A 105 2.39 -12.92 16.08
CA ALA A 105 2.22 -14.12 16.90
C ALA A 105 3.28 -14.20 17.99
N LYS A 106 4.56 -13.92 17.69
CA LYS A 106 5.65 -13.84 18.68
C LYS A 106 5.38 -12.80 19.78
N ASN A 107 4.66 -11.74 19.44
CA ASN A 107 4.26 -10.68 20.37
C ASN A 107 2.86 -10.92 21.01
N GLY A 108 2.32 -12.14 20.91
CA GLY A 108 1.12 -12.57 21.61
C GLY A 108 -0.20 -12.35 20.88
N ALA A 109 -0.18 -11.91 19.61
CA ALA A 109 -1.40 -11.87 18.81
C ALA A 109 -1.95 -13.29 18.56
N LYS A 110 -3.27 -13.43 18.63
CA LYS A 110 -3.97 -14.68 18.35
C LYS A 110 -4.63 -14.65 16.99
N PHE A 111 -4.41 -15.67 16.19
CA PHE A 111 -5.03 -15.85 14.88
C PHE A 111 -6.17 -16.88 14.99
N GLN A 112 -7.33 -16.52 14.47
CA GLN A 112 -8.47 -17.42 14.33
C GLN A 112 -8.78 -17.58 12.85
N PHE A 113 -8.24 -18.64 12.24
CA PHE A 113 -8.52 -18.99 10.87
C PHE A 113 -9.90 -19.64 10.71
N ASP A 114 -10.42 -19.64 9.47
CA ASP A 114 -11.75 -20.19 9.14
C ASP A 114 -12.86 -19.61 10.04
N THR A 115 -12.73 -18.33 10.39
CA THR A 115 -13.66 -17.62 11.28
C THR A 115 -14.21 -16.41 10.54
N GLU A 116 -15.46 -16.52 10.10
CA GLU A 116 -16.16 -15.42 9.46
C GLU A 116 -16.75 -14.47 10.49
N VAL A 117 -16.52 -13.17 10.35
CA VAL A 117 -17.24 -12.14 11.08
C VAL A 117 -18.58 -11.91 10.39
N LEU A 118 -19.66 -12.21 11.06
CA LEU A 118 -21.02 -12.13 10.54
C LEU A 118 -21.62 -10.74 10.77
N GLU A 119 -21.38 -10.19 11.98
CA GLU A 119 -21.90 -8.90 12.40
C GLU A 119 -20.92 -8.17 13.31
N VAL A 120 -20.91 -6.84 13.24
CA VAL A 120 -20.20 -5.92 14.14
C VAL A 120 -21.24 -5.03 14.80
N ALA A 121 -21.44 -5.20 16.10
CA ALA A 121 -22.42 -4.45 16.88
C ALA A 121 -21.73 -3.59 17.95
N PRO A 122 -22.18 -2.34 18.18
CA PRO A 122 -21.70 -1.54 19.30
C PRO A 122 -22.20 -2.12 20.63
N MET A 123 -21.37 -2.01 21.66
CA MET A 123 -21.73 -2.32 23.05
C MET A 123 -21.16 -1.25 23.97
N ASP A 124 -21.54 -1.30 25.25
CA ASP A 124 -20.99 -0.37 26.23
C ASP A 124 -19.47 -0.56 26.37
N GLY A 125 -18.74 0.51 26.12
CA GLY A 125 -17.28 0.53 26.16
C GLY A 125 -16.53 -0.17 25.03
N GLY A 126 -17.21 -0.58 23.93
CA GLY A 126 -16.54 -1.24 22.83
C GLY A 126 -17.45 -1.83 21.75
N TRP A 127 -17.07 -3.00 21.28
CA TRP A 127 -17.68 -3.68 20.15
C TRP A 127 -17.85 -5.16 20.42
N LYS A 128 -18.95 -5.71 19.95
CA LYS A 128 -19.21 -7.14 19.90
C LYS A 128 -19.17 -7.62 18.46
N LEU A 129 -18.35 -8.62 18.21
CA LEU A 129 -18.23 -9.29 16.91
C LEU A 129 -18.95 -10.64 17.01
N HIS A 130 -20.00 -10.83 16.25
CA HIS A 130 -20.60 -12.15 16.06
C HIS A 130 -19.86 -12.89 14.97
N THR A 131 -19.27 -14.03 15.31
CA THR A 131 -18.47 -14.82 14.37
C THR A 131 -19.03 -16.23 14.19
N SER A 132 -18.59 -16.91 13.13
CA SER A 132 -18.95 -18.31 12.87
C SER A 132 -18.47 -19.29 13.95
N LYS A 133 -17.58 -18.84 14.87
CA LYS A 133 -17.02 -19.64 15.96
C LYS A 133 -17.28 -19.07 17.35
N GLY A 134 -18.29 -18.21 17.47
CA GLY A 134 -18.66 -17.57 18.73
C GLY A 134 -18.40 -16.08 18.75
N ASP A 135 -18.76 -15.45 19.84
CA ASP A 135 -18.71 -14.00 20.01
C ASP A 135 -17.34 -13.55 20.53
N ILE A 136 -16.90 -12.37 20.08
CA ILE A 136 -15.69 -11.71 20.56
C ILE A 136 -16.06 -10.29 21.01
N GLU A 137 -15.68 -9.91 22.21
CA GLU A 137 -15.83 -8.56 22.73
C GLU A 137 -14.47 -7.84 22.73
N THR A 138 -14.45 -6.59 22.26
CA THR A 138 -13.22 -5.81 22.16
C THR A 138 -13.49 -4.31 22.26
N LYS A 139 -12.50 -3.55 22.73
CA LYS A 139 -12.58 -2.10 22.80
C LYS A 139 -12.45 -1.44 21.43
N VAL A 140 -11.68 -2.02 20.51
CA VAL A 140 -11.35 -1.45 19.20
C VAL A 140 -11.41 -2.54 18.14
N VAL A 141 -11.99 -2.22 16.99
CA VAL A 141 -12.00 -3.08 15.80
C VAL A 141 -11.21 -2.37 14.69
N VAL A 142 -10.25 -3.06 14.10
CA VAL A 142 -9.57 -2.63 12.88
C VAL A 142 -10.14 -3.40 11.71
N ASN A 143 -10.85 -2.70 10.83
CA ASN A 143 -11.46 -3.30 9.65
C ASN A 143 -10.43 -3.36 8.50
N ALA A 144 -9.89 -4.53 8.25
CA ALA A 144 -8.95 -4.81 7.15
C ALA A 144 -9.51 -5.89 6.19
N ALA A 145 -10.84 -5.95 6.03
CA ALA A 145 -11.54 -7.01 5.28
C ALA A 145 -11.48 -6.85 3.75
N GLY A 146 -10.57 -6.02 3.22
CA GLY A 146 -10.36 -5.87 1.77
C GLY A 146 -11.64 -5.45 1.05
N LEU A 147 -12.07 -6.24 0.06
CA LEU A 147 -13.28 -5.96 -0.73
C LEU A 147 -14.59 -5.99 0.07
N TYR A 148 -14.57 -6.55 1.27
CA TYR A 148 -15.74 -6.65 2.16
C TYR A 148 -15.75 -5.58 3.26
N SER A 149 -14.78 -4.65 3.25
CA SER A 149 -14.66 -3.62 4.28
C SER A 149 -15.86 -2.69 4.37
N ASP A 150 -16.53 -2.42 3.25
CA ASP A 150 -17.75 -1.60 3.20
C ASP A 150 -18.91 -2.23 4.00
N LYS A 151 -19.06 -3.54 3.94
CA LYS A 151 -20.08 -4.27 4.71
C LYS A 151 -19.93 -3.98 6.21
N PHE A 152 -18.74 -4.18 6.76
CA PHE A 152 -18.49 -3.99 8.19
C PHE A 152 -18.50 -2.52 8.60
N HIS A 153 -17.99 -1.63 7.73
CA HIS A 153 -18.06 -0.19 7.97
C HIS A 153 -19.52 0.29 8.11
N ASN A 154 -20.40 -0.15 7.22
CA ASN A 154 -21.81 0.22 7.23
C ASN A 154 -22.54 -0.36 8.44
N GLN A 155 -22.24 -1.59 8.87
CA GLN A 155 -22.78 -2.19 10.09
C GLN A 155 -22.36 -1.43 11.36
N ALA A 156 -21.12 -0.93 11.41
CA ALA A 156 -20.63 -0.14 12.53
C ALA A 156 -21.23 1.27 12.61
N GLY A 157 -22.15 1.64 11.72
CA GLY A 157 -22.83 2.95 11.73
C GLY A 157 -22.02 4.08 11.15
N GLY A 158 -20.97 3.78 10.37
CA GLY A 158 -20.22 4.79 9.62
C GLY A 158 -21.02 5.43 8.48
N ALA A 159 -20.51 6.51 7.90
CA ALA A 159 -21.12 7.10 6.70
C ALA A 159 -21.18 6.05 5.58
N PRO A 160 -22.31 5.92 4.85
CA PRO A 160 -22.49 4.89 3.84
C PRO A 160 -21.32 4.83 2.84
N MET A 161 -20.70 3.68 2.71
CA MET A 161 -19.57 3.43 1.82
C MET A 161 -19.86 2.20 0.95
N LYS A 162 -19.36 2.22 -0.29
CA LYS A 162 -19.43 1.09 -1.20
C LYS A 162 -18.10 0.92 -1.92
N ILE A 163 -17.55 -0.29 -1.85
CA ILE A 163 -16.35 -0.67 -2.58
C ILE A 163 -16.77 -1.27 -3.92
N ILE A 164 -16.20 -0.74 -4.99
CA ILE A 164 -16.41 -1.24 -6.35
C ILE A 164 -15.07 -1.78 -6.85
N PRO A 165 -14.93 -3.12 -6.98
CA PRO A 165 -13.72 -3.72 -7.52
C PRO A 165 -13.48 -3.22 -8.95
N ARG A 166 -12.24 -2.86 -9.26
CA ARG A 166 -11.82 -2.59 -10.65
C ARG A 166 -11.34 -3.89 -11.28
N ARG A 167 -11.78 -4.11 -12.50
CA ARG A 167 -11.30 -5.21 -13.35
C ARG A 167 -10.00 -4.80 -14.03
#